data_293a4d16d9c7769b2bfa63e29a279c1f
#
_entry.id   293a4d16d9c7769b2bfa63e29a279c1f
#
_cell.length_a   1.000
_cell.length_b   1.000
_cell.length_c   1.000
_cell.angle_alpha   90.00
_cell.angle_beta   90.00
_cell.angle_gamma   90.00
#
_symmetry.space_group_name_H-M   'P 1'
#
loop_
_entity.id
_entity.type
_entity.pdbx_description
1 polymer ?
#
loop_
_entity_poly.entity_id
_entity_poly.type
_entity_poly.pdbx_seq_one_letter_code
_entity_poly.pdbx_strand_id
1 'polypeptide(L)'
;MKLNWLIFATGWMSFRALGSGLFLFWTFTGNERSAPSEWIVPFVGDFIIGITAIFLVYHIIKKPSAILWGLLLSWNVVGLFDLFGAIMVSFEAPFGPLPEIGLTASGVRFVLSLNTLIQISLIYLMFQKDIKEYFKI
;
A
#
# COMPACT_ATOMS: atom_id res chain seq x y z
N MET A 1 15.48 -15.14 -6.41
CA MET A 1 15.01 -14.76 -5.06
C MET A 1 14.48 -13.33 -5.02
N LYS A 2 15.23 -12.31 -5.45
CA LYS A 2 14.79 -10.89 -5.44
C LYS A 2 13.56 -10.62 -6.30
N LEU A 3 13.47 -11.19 -7.51
CA LEU A 3 12.29 -11.02 -8.37
C LEU A 3 11.02 -11.61 -7.73
N ASN A 4 11.13 -12.78 -7.09
CA ASN A 4 9.98 -13.37 -6.40
C ASN A 4 9.52 -12.49 -5.24
N TRP A 5 10.47 -11.87 -4.52
CA TRP A 5 10.12 -10.91 -3.48
C TRP A 5 9.47 -9.65 -4.06
N LEU A 6 9.97 -9.13 -5.18
CA LEU A 6 9.35 -7.99 -5.87
C LEU A 6 7.89 -8.29 -6.24
N ILE A 7 7.63 -9.46 -6.84
CA ILE A 7 6.28 -9.89 -7.24
C ILE A 7 5.40 -10.06 -6.01
N PHE A 8 5.88 -10.80 -5.00
CA PHE A 8 5.12 -11.06 -3.78
C PHE A 8 4.79 -9.76 -3.03
N ALA A 9 5.79 -8.91 -2.79
CA ALA A 9 5.59 -7.69 -2.02
C ALA A 9 4.74 -6.65 -2.77
N THR A 10 4.84 -6.57 -4.11
CA THR A 10 3.90 -5.76 -4.91
C THR A 10 2.48 -6.31 -4.80
N GLY A 11 2.30 -7.63 -4.89
CA GLY A 11 1.00 -8.27 -4.71
C GLY A 11 0.44 -8.11 -3.29
N TRP A 12 1.30 -8.13 -2.27
CA TRP A 12 0.91 -7.86 -0.88
C TRP A 12 0.22 -6.50 -0.72
N MET A 13 0.65 -5.49 -1.49
CA MET A 13 0.03 -4.16 -1.42
C MET A 13 -1.45 -4.16 -1.82
N SER A 14 -1.95 -5.20 -2.51
CA SER A 14 -3.39 -5.31 -2.84
C SER A 14 -4.28 -5.44 -1.60
N PHE A 15 -3.76 -5.95 -0.48
CA PHE A 15 -4.49 -6.00 0.79
C PHE A 15 -4.85 -4.62 1.33
N ARG A 16 -4.10 -3.58 0.95
CA ARG A 16 -4.43 -2.19 1.29
C ARG A 16 -5.80 -1.80 0.73
N ALA A 17 -6.15 -2.25 -0.48
CA ALA A 17 -7.47 -1.99 -1.07
C ALA A 17 -8.62 -2.69 -0.32
N LEU A 18 -8.39 -3.87 0.25
CA LEU A 18 -9.42 -4.58 1.01
C LEU A 18 -9.77 -3.83 2.29
N GLY A 19 -8.77 -3.46 3.09
CA GLY A 19 -8.99 -2.72 4.33
C GLY A 19 -9.54 -1.33 4.09
N SER A 20 -8.90 -0.54 3.24
CA SER A 20 -9.33 0.84 2.95
C SER A 20 -10.68 0.89 2.26
N GLY A 21 -10.98 -0.05 1.35
CA GLY A 21 -12.27 -0.15 0.69
C GLY A 21 -13.41 -0.41 1.67
N LEU A 22 -13.20 -1.28 2.66
CA LEU A 22 -14.18 -1.55 3.71
C LEU A 22 -14.43 -0.30 4.56
N PHE A 23 -13.38 0.39 5.00
CA PHE A 23 -13.52 1.61 5.83
C PHE A 23 -14.12 2.78 5.05
N LEU A 24 -13.78 2.94 3.77
CA LEU A 24 -14.45 3.91 2.90
C LEU A 24 -15.94 3.61 2.76
N PHE A 25 -16.29 2.34 2.54
CA PHE A 25 -17.68 1.93 2.46
C PHE A 25 -18.46 2.27 3.75
N TRP A 26 -17.92 1.97 4.92
CA TRP A 26 -18.54 2.34 6.19
C TRP A 26 -18.65 3.85 6.37
N THR A 27 -17.63 4.61 5.99
CA THR A 27 -17.64 6.06 6.10
C THR A 27 -18.71 6.68 5.21
N PHE A 28 -18.82 6.26 3.96
CA PHE A 28 -19.81 6.81 3.02
C PHE A 28 -21.24 6.34 3.27
N THR A 29 -21.44 5.22 3.94
CA THR A 29 -22.76 4.73 4.32
C THR A 29 -23.21 5.21 5.71
N GLY A 30 -22.41 6.02 6.40
CA GLY A 30 -22.73 6.54 7.74
C GLY A 30 -22.76 5.48 8.82
N ASN A 31 -22.00 4.40 8.66
CA ASN A 31 -21.90 3.33 9.64
C ASN A 31 -21.20 3.83 10.92
N GLU A 32 -21.60 3.30 12.09
CA GLU A 32 -20.96 3.61 13.38
C GLU A 32 -19.47 3.23 13.47
N ARG A 33 -18.99 2.35 12.57
CA ARG A 33 -17.59 1.93 12.42
C ARG A 33 -16.79 2.82 11.50
N SER A 34 -17.35 3.95 11.05
CA SER A 34 -16.64 4.87 10.18
C SER A 34 -15.43 5.49 10.90
N ALA A 35 -14.36 5.68 10.14
CA ALA A 35 -13.19 6.39 10.61
C ALA A 35 -13.45 7.91 10.70
N PRO A 36 -12.65 8.66 11.48
CA PRO A 36 -12.62 10.12 11.39
C PRO A 36 -12.41 10.60 9.96
N SER A 37 -12.94 11.77 9.61
CA SER A 37 -12.89 12.32 8.24
C SER A 37 -11.47 12.50 7.70
N GLU A 38 -10.51 12.71 8.57
CA GLU A 38 -9.08 12.83 8.25
C GLU A 38 -8.52 11.59 7.58
N TRP A 39 -9.15 10.41 7.76
CA TRP A 39 -8.75 9.16 7.15
C TRP A 39 -9.24 8.96 5.71
N ILE A 40 -10.15 9.80 5.22
CA ILE A 40 -10.70 9.62 3.85
C ILE A 40 -9.59 9.67 2.81
N VAL A 41 -8.70 10.66 2.88
CA VAL A 41 -7.60 10.80 1.91
C VAL A 41 -6.62 9.62 1.96
N PRO A 42 -6.09 9.21 3.14
CA PRO A 42 -5.29 7.99 3.25
C PRO A 42 -6.00 6.73 2.72
N PHE A 43 -7.27 6.53 3.02
CA PHE A 43 -8.00 5.36 2.54
C PHE A 43 -8.21 5.37 1.02
N VAL A 44 -8.45 6.52 0.42
CA VAL A 44 -8.54 6.64 -1.05
C VAL A 44 -7.18 6.32 -1.69
N GLY A 45 -6.09 6.85 -1.15
CA GLY A 45 -4.73 6.54 -1.59
C GLY A 45 -4.42 5.04 -1.48
N ASP A 46 -4.67 4.45 -0.32
CA ASP A 46 -4.51 3.02 -0.06
C ASP A 46 -5.33 2.16 -1.03
N PHE A 47 -6.57 2.56 -1.31
CA PHE A 47 -7.46 1.84 -2.23
C PHE A 47 -6.89 1.85 -3.65
N ILE A 48 -6.45 3.01 -4.14
CA ILE A 48 -5.86 3.15 -5.48
C ILE A 48 -4.56 2.33 -5.59
N ILE A 49 -3.67 2.44 -4.60
CA ILE A 49 -2.42 1.67 -4.55
C ILE A 49 -2.72 0.17 -4.54
N GLY A 50 -3.67 -0.27 -3.73
CA GLY A 50 -4.02 -1.69 -3.62
C GLY A 50 -4.64 -2.27 -4.91
N ILE A 51 -5.54 -1.55 -5.56
CA ILE A 51 -6.14 -1.99 -6.82
C ILE A 51 -5.09 -2.05 -7.93
N THR A 52 -4.26 -1.01 -8.04
CA THR A 52 -3.24 -0.94 -9.09
C THR A 52 -2.11 -1.95 -8.89
N ALA A 53 -1.86 -2.42 -7.66
CA ALA A 53 -0.90 -3.48 -7.37
C ALA A 53 -1.16 -4.76 -8.21
N ILE A 54 -2.42 -5.15 -8.37
CA ILE A 54 -2.80 -6.35 -9.12
C ILE A 54 -2.38 -6.22 -10.59
N PHE A 55 -2.64 -5.06 -11.21
CA PHE A 55 -2.25 -4.80 -12.59
C PHE A 55 -0.72 -4.75 -12.75
N LEU A 56 -0.01 -4.17 -11.77
CA LEU A 56 1.45 -4.13 -11.79
C LEU A 56 2.04 -5.53 -11.70
N VAL A 57 1.55 -6.40 -10.81
CA VAL A 57 1.99 -7.81 -10.71
C VAL A 57 1.83 -8.53 -12.05
N TYR A 58 0.67 -8.39 -12.68
CA TYR A 58 0.44 -8.99 -13.99
C TYR A 58 1.48 -8.54 -15.03
N HIS A 59 1.77 -7.22 -15.08
CA HIS A 59 2.73 -6.67 -16.06
C HIS A 59 4.18 -7.02 -15.71
N ILE A 60 4.55 -7.08 -14.43
CA ILE A 60 5.88 -7.56 -14.01
C ILE A 60 6.14 -8.95 -14.56
N ILE A 61 5.16 -9.85 -14.48
CA ILE A 61 5.31 -11.25 -14.92
C ILE A 61 5.27 -11.37 -16.45
N LYS A 62 4.39 -10.63 -17.11
CA LYS A 62 4.08 -10.87 -18.54
C LYS A 62 4.81 -9.92 -19.50
N LYS A 63 5.13 -8.70 -19.09
CA LYS A 63 5.64 -7.65 -19.98
C LYS A 63 6.68 -6.73 -19.31
N PRO A 64 7.77 -7.27 -18.75
CA PRO A 64 8.80 -6.43 -18.13
C PRO A 64 9.40 -5.47 -19.17
N SER A 65 9.55 -4.20 -18.79
CA SER A 65 10.09 -3.15 -19.65
C SER A 65 10.64 -1.99 -18.83
N ALA A 66 11.51 -1.17 -19.43
CA ALA A 66 12.04 0.04 -18.80
C ALA A 66 10.92 1.02 -18.37
N ILE A 67 9.88 1.13 -19.15
CA ILE A 67 8.70 1.97 -18.83
C ILE A 67 8.01 1.42 -17.58
N LEU A 68 7.79 0.11 -17.51
CA LEU A 68 7.18 -0.52 -16.34
C LEU A 68 8.04 -0.35 -15.09
N TRP A 69 9.37 -0.41 -15.21
CA TRP A 69 10.27 -0.13 -14.10
C TRP A 69 10.06 1.29 -13.55
N GLY A 70 10.03 2.30 -14.44
CA GLY A 70 9.79 3.69 -14.05
C GLY A 70 8.42 3.89 -13.38
N LEU A 71 7.37 3.28 -13.93
CA LEU A 71 6.02 3.29 -13.36
C LEU A 71 5.99 2.63 -11.97
N LEU A 72 6.63 1.48 -11.83
CA LEU A 72 6.67 0.74 -10.58
C LEU A 72 7.45 1.51 -9.50
N LEU A 73 8.57 2.15 -9.87
CA LEU A 73 9.32 3.01 -8.96
C LEU A 73 8.48 4.21 -8.49
N SER A 74 7.85 4.92 -9.41
CA SER A 74 6.97 6.05 -9.10
C SER A 74 5.80 5.63 -8.21
N TRP A 75 5.17 4.50 -8.52
CA TRP A 75 4.07 3.94 -7.74
C TRP A 75 4.51 3.61 -6.30
N ASN A 76 5.71 3.03 -6.13
CA ASN A 76 6.25 2.74 -4.81
C ASN A 76 6.54 4.01 -4.01
N VAL A 77 7.05 5.06 -4.65
CA VAL A 77 7.32 6.36 -4.00
C VAL A 77 6.00 7.01 -3.57
N VAL A 78 4.99 7.05 -4.44
CA VAL A 78 3.66 7.58 -4.11
C VAL A 78 3.02 6.80 -2.97
N GLY A 79 3.08 5.45 -3.03
CA GLY A 79 2.56 4.60 -1.97
C GLY A 79 3.25 4.79 -0.62
N LEU A 80 4.54 5.10 -0.63
CA LEU A 80 5.30 5.42 0.58
C LEU A 80 4.86 6.75 1.20
N PHE A 81 4.66 7.80 0.38
CA PHE A 81 4.13 9.08 0.85
C PHE A 81 2.72 8.96 1.43
N ASP A 82 1.87 8.17 0.80
CA ASP A 82 0.53 7.87 1.29
C ASP A 82 0.57 7.20 2.68
N LEU A 83 1.45 6.22 2.87
CA LEU A 83 1.66 5.57 4.17
C LEU A 83 2.18 6.52 5.24
N PHE A 84 3.11 7.41 4.90
CA PHE A 84 3.57 8.44 5.85
C PHE A 84 2.44 9.37 6.24
N GLY A 85 1.59 9.80 5.29
CA GLY A 85 0.39 10.57 5.57
C GLY A 85 -0.56 9.85 6.52
N ALA A 86 -0.84 8.56 6.27
CA ALA A 86 -1.68 7.73 7.13
C ALA A 86 -1.09 7.57 8.54
N ILE A 87 0.24 7.40 8.66
CA ILE A 87 0.92 7.32 9.96
C ILE A 87 0.73 8.65 10.73
N MET A 88 0.92 9.80 10.08
CA MET A 88 0.69 11.10 10.71
C MET A 88 -0.75 11.25 11.19
N VAL A 89 -1.72 10.95 10.34
CA VAL A 89 -3.14 10.97 10.69
C VAL A 89 -3.45 10.04 11.86
N SER A 90 -2.77 8.90 11.98
CA SER A 90 -2.97 7.96 13.08
C SER A 90 -2.60 8.52 14.47
N PHE A 91 -1.77 9.55 14.52
CA PHE A 91 -1.45 10.27 15.75
C PHE A 91 -2.38 11.46 16.00
N GLU A 92 -2.81 12.16 14.96
CA GLU A 92 -3.69 13.34 15.06
C GLU A 92 -5.16 12.95 15.28
N ALA A 93 -5.63 11.93 14.56
CA ALA A 93 -7.00 11.42 14.63
C ALA A 93 -6.96 9.87 14.73
N PRO A 94 -6.64 9.30 15.91
CA PRO A 94 -6.52 7.87 16.09
C PRO A 94 -7.78 7.11 15.64
N PHE A 95 -7.59 6.03 14.88
CA PHE A 95 -8.66 5.15 14.43
C PHE A 95 -8.70 3.88 15.26
N GLY A 96 -9.87 3.57 15.81
CA GLY A 96 -10.07 2.47 16.76
C GLY A 96 -10.25 3.00 18.19
N PRO A 97 -10.56 2.11 19.15
CA PRO A 97 -10.68 0.66 18.93
C PRO A 97 -11.98 0.24 18.24
N LEU A 98 -11.93 -0.85 17.48
CA LEU A 98 -13.07 -1.58 16.95
C LEU A 98 -12.99 -3.04 17.45
N PRO A 99 -13.52 -3.31 18.66
CA PRO A 99 -13.36 -4.61 19.33
C PRO A 99 -13.89 -5.79 18.53
N GLU A 100 -14.94 -5.59 17.74
CA GLU A 100 -15.60 -6.64 16.95
C GLU A 100 -14.65 -7.29 15.91
N ILE A 101 -13.66 -6.53 15.46
CA ILE A 101 -12.66 -7.00 14.49
C ILE A 101 -11.24 -7.01 15.09
N GLY A 102 -11.13 -6.79 16.40
CA GLY A 102 -9.83 -6.76 17.09
C GLY A 102 -8.92 -5.58 16.71
N LEU A 103 -9.48 -4.51 16.15
CA LEU A 103 -8.70 -3.36 15.70
C LEU A 103 -8.44 -2.39 16.86
N THR A 104 -7.16 -2.05 17.06
CA THR A 104 -6.71 -1.04 18.00
C THR A 104 -5.92 0.05 17.27
N ALA A 105 -5.82 1.25 17.86
CA ALA A 105 -5.00 2.32 17.29
C ALA A 105 -3.52 1.90 17.13
N SER A 106 -2.99 1.17 18.09
CA SER A 106 -1.64 0.59 18.01
C SER A 106 -1.51 -0.44 16.90
N GLY A 107 -2.53 -1.29 16.71
CA GLY A 107 -2.60 -2.27 15.62
C GLY A 107 -2.61 -1.60 14.25
N VAL A 108 -3.37 -0.52 14.09
CA VAL A 108 -3.36 0.29 12.85
C VAL A 108 -1.95 0.81 12.55
N ARG A 109 -1.29 1.43 13.53
CA ARG A 109 0.08 1.94 13.36
C ARG A 109 1.08 0.83 13.05
N PHE A 110 0.93 -0.33 13.65
CA PHE A 110 1.77 -1.50 13.36
C PHE A 110 1.63 -1.93 11.88
N VAL A 111 0.40 -2.07 11.39
CA VAL A 111 0.14 -2.45 9.99
C VAL A 111 0.67 -1.40 9.02
N LEU A 112 0.47 -0.11 9.30
CA LEU A 112 1.01 0.98 8.49
C LEU A 112 2.54 0.95 8.45
N SER A 113 3.19 0.73 9.59
CA SER A 113 4.65 0.63 9.70
C SER A 113 5.19 -0.59 8.95
N LEU A 114 4.53 -1.74 9.05
CA LEU A 114 4.90 -2.95 8.31
C LEU A 114 4.82 -2.71 6.78
N ASN A 115 3.72 -2.13 6.31
CA ASN A 115 3.55 -1.79 4.89
C ASN A 115 4.60 -0.77 4.43
N THR A 116 4.97 0.19 5.29
CA THR A 116 6.05 1.15 5.01
C THR A 116 7.39 0.44 4.80
N LEU A 117 7.76 -0.51 5.66
CA LEU A 117 8.99 -1.29 5.52
C LEU A 117 8.99 -2.13 4.23
N ILE A 118 7.86 -2.76 3.91
CA ILE A 118 7.71 -3.51 2.65
C ILE A 118 7.88 -2.57 1.45
N GLN A 119 7.26 -1.39 1.46
CA GLN A 119 7.35 -0.40 0.39
C GLN A 119 8.79 0.11 0.20
N ILE A 120 9.50 0.38 1.29
CA ILE A 120 10.92 0.76 1.26
C ILE A 120 11.77 -0.38 0.65
N SER A 121 11.50 -1.63 1.03
CA SER A 121 12.21 -2.79 0.46
C SER A 121 11.99 -2.91 -1.05
N LEU A 122 10.79 -2.61 -1.54
CA LEU A 122 10.48 -2.57 -2.97
C LEU A 122 11.29 -1.49 -3.70
N ILE A 123 11.34 -0.27 -3.15
CA ILE A 123 12.16 0.81 -3.72
C ILE A 123 13.64 0.38 -3.79
N TYR A 124 14.18 -0.19 -2.70
CA TYR A 124 15.55 -0.69 -2.68
C TYR A 124 15.80 -1.75 -3.77
N LEU A 125 14.87 -2.68 -3.95
CA LEU A 125 14.99 -3.73 -4.98
C LEU A 125 15.04 -3.14 -6.40
N MET A 126 14.30 -2.08 -6.67
CA MET A 126 14.27 -1.46 -8.01
C MET A 126 15.66 -1.02 -8.49
N PHE A 127 16.61 -0.75 -7.57
CA PHE A 127 17.97 -0.34 -7.89
C PHE A 127 18.97 -1.49 -7.98
N GLN A 128 18.56 -2.73 -7.68
CA GLN A 128 19.42 -3.89 -7.78
C GLN A 128 19.69 -4.25 -9.25
N LYS A 129 20.93 -4.64 -9.56
CA LYS A 129 21.38 -4.95 -10.92
C LYS A 129 20.51 -5.99 -11.61
N ASP A 130 20.27 -7.11 -10.95
CA ASP A 130 19.45 -8.22 -11.47
C ASP A 130 17.99 -7.82 -11.76
N ILE A 131 17.43 -6.88 -10.98
CA ILE A 131 16.09 -6.32 -11.22
C ILE A 131 16.12 -5.38 -12.42
N LYS A 132 17.11 -4.49 -12.51
CA LYS A 132 17.27 -3.61 -13.68
C LYS A 132 17.41 -4.40 -14.97
N GLU A 133 18.25 -5.41 -14.97
CA GLU A 133 18.45 -6.31 -16.14
C GLU A 133 17.13 -7.00 -16.53
N TYR A 134 16.33 -7.45 -15.55
CA TYR A 134 15.01 -8.04 -15.80
C TYR A 134 14.08 -7.07 -16.54
N PHE A 135 14.10 -5.79 -16.18
CA PHE A 135 13.31 -4.75 -16.85
C PHE A 135 14.00 -4.14 -18.08
N LYS A 136 15.16 -4.64 -18.49
CA LYS A 136 15.93 -4.18 -19.66
C LYS A 136 16.47 -2.76 -19.51
N ILE A 137 16.97 -2.45 -18.32
CA ILE A 137 17.64 -1.17 -17.99
C ILE A 137 19.12 -1.40 -17.75
#